data_2e5bbae4ec1e5e603a1c0c66f31b2326
#
_entry.id   2e5bbae4ec1e5e603a1c0c66f31b2326
#
_cell.length_a   1.000
_cell.length_b   1.000
_cell.length_c   1.000
_cell.angle_alpha   90.00
_cell.angle_beta   90.00
_cell.angle_gamma   90.00
#
_symmetry.space_group_name_H-M   'P 1'
#
loop_
_entity.id
_entity.type
_entity.pdbx_description
1 polymer ?
#
loop_
_entity_poly.entity_id
_entity_poly.type
_entity_poly.pdbx_seq_one_letter_code
_entity_poly.pdbx_strand_id
1 'polypeptide(L)'
;MRRTEEATYAMIIIDKENHYPLEDTLFVFALESEAAEAFDGCNTLFTGIGKVNAAFGLAKALHGRRPKLIVNVGSAGSNHFKQGEVVCCTRFIQRDMDVRGLGFSLYETPLSGIPPVLAYGLKREGLPEGICGSGDSFEMNHAATEYNVVDMEAYALALIAHKEEIPFLCLKYITDGADGSAADDWTVQVHRAAEAYSDILLKTSGL
;
A
#
# COMPACT_ATOMS: atom_id res chain seq x y z
N MET A 1 -14.37 31.43 32.71
CA MET A 1 -13.22 30.70 32.15
C MET A 1 -13.77 29.45 31.50
N ARG A 2 -13.95 29.44 30.17
CA ARG A 2 -14.39 28.23 29.41
C ARG A 2 -13.12 27.43 29.15
N ARG A 3 -13.05 26.22 29.70
CA ARG A 3 -12.07 25.22 29.26
C ARG A 3 -12.44 24.88 27.82
N THR A 4 -11.59 25.21 26.89
CA THR A 4 -11.62 24.63 25.54
C THR A 4 -11.34 23.15 25.72
N GLU A 5 -12.35 22.30 25.47
CA GLU A 5 -12.15 20.86 25.29
C GLU A 5 -11.22 20.73 24.05
N GLU A 6 -9.97 20.34 24.28
CA GLU A 6 -9.09 19.90 23.20
C GLU A 6 -9.74 18.64 22.62
N ALA A 7 -10.26 18.76 21.43
CA ALA A 7 -10.73 17.61 20.67
C ALA A 7 -9.53 16.67 20.46
N THR A 8 -9.55 15.51 21.11
CA THR A 8 -8.54 14.47 20.92
C THR A 8 -8.78 13.87 19.55
N TYR A 9 -8.04 14.35 18.54
CA TYR A 9 -8.11 13.78 17.19
C TYR A 9 -7.47 12.39 17.18
N ALA A 10 -8.15 11.43 16.57
CA ALA A 10 -7.55 10.13 16.31
C ALA A 10 -6.36 10.29 15.36
N MET A 11 -5.24 9.64 15.68
CA MET A 11 -3.97 9.79 14.95
C MET A 11 -3.52 8.45 14.38
N ILE A 12 -3.01 8.47 13.17
CA ILE A 12 -2.22 7.37 12.61
C ILE A 12 -0.77 7.56 13.05
N ILE A 13 -0.27 6.64 13.85
CA ILE A 13 1.09 6.66 14.39
C ILE A 13 1.97 5.80 13.49
N ILE A 14 2.97 6.37 12.83
CA ILE A 14 3.94 5.65 12.02
C ILE A 14 5.13 5.22 12.88
N ASP A 15 5.70 6.17 13.61
CA ASP A 15 6.78 6.00 14.57
C ASP A 15 6.67 7.09 15.65
N LYS A 16 7.73 7.27 16.46
CA LYS A 16 7.73 8.24 17.58
C LYS A 16 7.63 9.71 17.13
N GLU A 17 8.00 10.02 15.90
CA GLU A 17 8.09 11.39 15.37
C GLU A 17 7.00 11.66 14.32
N ASN A 18 6.54 10.64 13.61
CA ASN A 18 5.62 10.77 12.49
C ASN A 18 4.20 10.33 12.87
N HIS A 19 3.35 11.32 13.10
CA HIS A 19 1.94 11.15 13.45
C HIS A 19 1.07 11.96 12.49
N TYR A 20 -0.03 11.38 11.99
CA TYR A 20 -0.93 12.02 11.04
C TYR A 20 -2.37 11.97 11.53
N PRO A 21 -3.16 13.08 11.45
CA PRO A 21 -4.57 13.05 11.79
C PRO A 21 -5.34 12.05 10.92
N LEU A 22 -6.21 11.25 11.54
CA LEU A 22 -7.05 10.29 10.82
C LEU A 22 -7.92 10.99 9.78
N GLU A 23 -8.47 12.15 10.10
CA GLU A 23 -9.32 12.95 9.21
C GLU A 23 -8.58 13.50 7.97
N ASP A 24 -7.26 13.67 8.05
CA ASP A 24 -6.39 14.12 6.95
C ASP A 24 -5.67 12.96 6.24
N THR A 25 -6.03 11.72 6.58
CA THR A 25 -5.47 10.51 5.98
C THR A 25 -6.43 9.96 4.91
N LEU A 26 -5.89 9.61 3.75
CA LEU A 26 -6.61 8.91 2.69
C LEU A 26 -6.20 7.43 2.67
N PHE A 27 -7.15 6.55 2.95
CA PHE A 27 -6.95 5.11 2.82
C PHE A 27 -7.29 4.66 1.41
N VAL A 28 -6.40 3.93 0.76
CA VAL A 28 -6.54 3.48 -0.63
C VAL A 28 -6.51 1.97 -0.68
N PHE A 29 -7.59 1.39 -1.19
CA PHE A 29 -7.78 -0.03 -1.44
C PHE A 29 -8.03 -0.28 -2.93
N ALA A 30 -7.76 -1.48 -3.41
CA ALA A 30 -8.20 -1.90 -4.73
C ALA A 30 -9.71 -2.22 -4.70
N LEU A 31 -10.18 -2.98 -3.71
CA LEU A 31 -11.54 -3.50 -3.61
C LEU A 31 -12.20 -3.16 -2.26
N GLU A 32 -13.52 -2.99 -2.27
CA GLU A 32 -14.31 -2.77 -1.05
C GLU A 32 -14.19 -3.93 -0.05
N SER A 33 -14.05 -5.16 -0.54
CA SER A 33 -13.87 -6.36 0.28
C SER A 33 -12.60 -6.37 1.12
N GLU A 34 -11.59 -5.57 0.75
CA GLU A 34 -10.33 -5.43 1.50
C GLU A 34 -10.46 -4.47 2.70
N ALA A 35 -11.40 -3.54 2.66
CA ALA A 35 -11.67 -2.60 3.76
C ALA A 35 -12.71 -3.16 4.74
N ALA A 36 -13.70 -3.89 4.24
CA ALA A 36 -14.89 -4.34 4.96
C ALA A 36 -15.51 -3.18 5.78
N GLU A 37 -16.14 -3.47 6.92
CA GLU A 37 -16.71 -2.44 7.82
C GLU A 37 -15.64 -1.77 8.73
N ALA A 38 -14.40 -2.30 8.72
CA ALA A 38 -13.35 -1.85 9.63
C ALA A 38 -12.88 -0.40 9.39
N PHE A 39 -13.13 0.13 8.19
CA PHE A 39 -12.79 1.50 7.79
C PHE A 39 -14.01 2.39 7.59
N ASP A 40 -15.18 2.00 8.11
CA ASP A 40 -16.38 2.84 8.09
C ASP A 40 -16.11 4.18 8.79
N GLY A 41 -16.51 5.28 8.13
CA GLY A 41 -16.26 6.63 8.62
C GLY A 41 -14.85 7.17 8.36
N CYS A 42 -13.92 6.37 7.84
CA CYS A 42 -12.62 6.86 7.35
C CYS A 42 -12.75 7.47 5.94
N ASN A 43 -11.78 8.31 5.57
CA ASN A 43 -11.68 8.83 4.19
C ASN A 43 -11.05 7.74 3.31
N THR A 44 -11.87 6.99 2.59
CA THR A 44 -11.48 5.83 1.77
C THR A 44 -11.62 6.08 0.28
N LEU A 45 -10.73 5.48 -0.50
CA LEU A 45 -10.76 5.44 -1.97
C LEU A 45 -10.63 3.98 -2.44
N PHE A 46 -11.60 3.52 -3.22
CA PHE A 46 -11.55 2.24 -3.92
C PHE A 46 -11.19 2.50 -5.38
N THR A 47 -10.03 2.00 -5.80
CA THR A 47 -9.48 2.32 -7.13
C THR A 47 -9.91 1.33 -8.22
N GLY A 48 -10.23 0.09 -7.85
CA GLY A 48 -10.24 -1.06 -8.74
C GLY A 48 -8.84 -1.65 -8.91
N ILE A 49 -8.79 -2.83 -9.50
CA ILE A 49 -7.57 -3.62 -9.69
C ILE A 49 -6.70 -3.03 -10.80
N GLY A 50 -5.39 -3.07 -10.60
CA GLY A 50 -4.37 -2.78 -11.60
C GLY A 50 -3.84 -1.33 -11.56
N LYS A 51 -2.62 -1.17 -12.08
CA LYS A 51 -1.86 0.09 -12.02
C LYS A 51 -2.58 1.29 -12.66
N VAL A 52 -3.28 1.08 -13.77
CA VAL A 52 -3.98 2.16 -14.47
C VAL A 52 -5.15 2.67 -13.64
N ASN A 53 -5.96 1.77 -13.07
CA ASN A 53 -7.08 2.13 -12.20
C ASN A 53 -6.58 2.83 -10.92
N ALA A 54 -5.53 2.29 -10.31
CA ALA A 54 -4.90 2.87 -9.13
C ALA A 54 -4.39 4.30 -9.39
N ALA A 55 -3.65 4.50 -10.48
CA ALA A 55 -3.13 5.80 -10.88
C ALA A 55 -4.23 6.81 -11.15
N PHE A 56 -5.23 6.44 -11.96
CA PHE A 56 -6.34 7.32 -12.32
C PHE A 56 -7.18 7.68 -11.09
N GLY A 57 -7.54 6.69 -10.27
CA GLY A 57 -8.37 6.88 -9.07
C GLY A 57 -7.70 7.82 -8.08
N LEU A 58 -6.42 7.59 -7.76
CA LEU A 58 -5.69 8.43 -6.83
C LEU A 58 -5.48 9.85 -7.38
N ALA A 59 -5.04 10.02 -8.62
CA ALA A 59 -4.85 11.34 -9.22
C ALA A 59 -6.14 12.16 -9.22
N LYS A 60 -7.27 11.53 -9.53
CA LYS A 60 -8.59 12.17 -9.48
C LYS A 60 -8.98 12.60 -8.06
N ALA A 61 -8.75 11.76 -7.07
CA ALA A 61 -9.06 12.06 -5.66
C ALA A 61 -8.22 13.24 -5.14
N LEU A 62 -6.94 13.30 -5.48
CA LEU A 62 -6.03 14.37 -5.07
C LEU A 62 -6.39 15.75 -5.68
N HIS A 63 -7.09 15.77 -6.80
CA HIS A 63 -7.58 17.03 -7.39
C HIS A 63 -8.62 17.72 -6.51
N GLY A 64 -9.43 16.96 -5.75
CA GLY A 64 -10.46 17.51 -4.85
C GLY A 64 -9.96 17.84 -3.45
N ARG A 65 -9.10 17.02 -2.87
CA ARG A 65 -8.55 17.20 -1.51
C ARG A 65 -7.17 16.60 -1.43
N ARG A 66 -6.21 17.36 -0.91
CA ARG A 66 -4.85 16.89 -0.66
C ARG A 66 -4.74 16.35 0.79
N PRO A 67 -4.57 15.03 0.99
CA PRO A 67 -4.38 14.47 2.32
C PRO A 67 -2.96 14.76 2.84
N LYS A 68 -2.76 14.64 4.17
CA LYS A 68 -1.44 14.71 4.79
C LYS A 68 -0.71 13.37 4.76
N LEU A 69 -1.45 12.27 4.61
CA LEU A 69 -0.93 10.91 4.48
C LEU A 69 -1.79 10.12 3.51
N ILE A 70 -1.17 9.35 2.64
CA ILE A 70 -1.82 8.30 1.86
C ILE A 70 -1.42 6.97 2.48
N VAL A 71 -2.41 6.13 2.81
CA VAL A 71 -2.20 4.76 3.31
C VAL A 71 -2.77 3.78 2.29
N ASN A 72 -1.91 3.11 1.55
CA ASN A 72 -2.32 1.98 0.73
C ASN A 72 -2.35 0.71 1.59
N VAL A 73 -3.49 0.09 1.64
CA VAL A 73 -3.73 -1.19 2.30
C VAL A 73 -4.36 -2.16 1.31
N GLY A 74 -3.95 -3.40 1.33
CA GLY A 74 -4.47 -4.41 0.40
C GLY A 74 -3.74 -5.73 0.51
N SER A 75 -4.33 -6.76 -0.11
CA SER A 75 -3.77 -8.11 -0.19
C SER A 75 -2.52 -8.16 -1.07
N ALA A 76 -1.65 -9.12 -0.82
CA ALA A 76 -0.47 -9.38 -1.61
C ALA A 76 -0.01 -10.83 -1.50
N GLY A 77 0.65 -11.33 -2.55
CA GLY A 77 1.36 -12.60 -2.53
C GLY A 77 2.82 -12.44 -2.05
N SER A 78 3.38 -13.51 -1.47
CA SER A 78 4.79 -13.56 -1.11
C SER A 78 5.28 -14.99 -0.94
N ASN A 79 6.47 -15.30 -1.48
CA ASN A 79 7.20 -16.54 -1.18
C ASN A 79 8.21 -16.39 -0.03
N HIS A 80 8.30 -15.18 0.56
CA HIS A 80 9.26 -14.83 1.61
C HIS A 80 8.59 -14.65 2.98
N PHE A 81 7.45 -13.95 3.01
CA PHE A 81 6.64 -13.73 4.20
C PHE A 81 5.54 -14.78 4.29
N LYS A 82 5.09 -15.07 5.51
CA LYS A 82 4.06 -16.08 5.75
C LYS A 82 2.66 -15.50 5.51
N GLN A 83 1.76 -16.34 5.06
CA GLN A 83 0.33 -16.04 5.00
C GLN A 83 -0.17 -15.56 6.38
N GLY A 84 -0.91 -14.46 6.39
CA GLY A 84 -1.39 -13.79 7.60
C GLY A 84 -0.48 -12.72 8.17
N GLU A 85 0.76 -12.57 7.67
CA GLU A 85 1.64 -11.47 8.08
C GLU A 85 1.24 -10.15 7.40
N VAL A 86 1.38 -9.03 8.13
CA VAL A 86 1.31 -7.68 7.57
C VAL A 86 2.72 -7.15 7.35
N VAL A 87 3.02 -6.79 6.11
CA VAL A 87 4.33 -6.29 5.68
C VAL A 87 4.23 -4.81 5.35
N CYS A 88 5.15 -4.00 5.86
CA CYS A 88 5.30 -2.60 5.51
C CYS A 88 6.21 -2.47 4.28
N CYS A 89 5.64 -2.15 3.12
CA CYS A 89 6.41 -1.96 1.91
C CYS A 89 6.98 -0.55 1.83
N THR A 90 8.30 -0.43 1.84
CA THR A 90 9.02 0.84 1.81
C THR A 90 9.66 1.15 0.45
N ARG A 91 9.75 0.15 -0.43
CA ARG A 91 10.31 0.22 -1.78
C ARG A 91 9.39 -0.45 -2.77
N PHE A 92 9.35 0.08 -3.99
CA PHE A 92 8.39 -0.32 -5.02
C PHE A 92 9.07 -0.50 -6.36
N ILE A 93 8.68 -1.55 -7.10
CA ILE A 93 9.19 -1.89 -8.43
C ILE A 93 7.99 -2.08 -9.35
N GLN A 94 8.05 -1.52 -10.56
CA GLN A 94 7.11 -1.85 -11.64
C GLN A 94 7.59 -3.14 -12.29
N ARG A 95 7.17 -4.32 -11.76
CA ARG A 95 7.76 -5.63 -12.09
C ARG A 95 7.56 -6.08 -13.53
N ASP A 96 6.56 -5.55 -14.22
CA ASP A 96 6.25 -5.86 -15.59
C ASP A 96 6.79 -4.81 -16.60
N MET A 97 7.64 -3.87 -16.14
CA MET A 97 8.34 -2.94 -17.03
C MET A 97 9.64 -3.60 -17.52
N ASP A 98 9.64 -4.06 -18.76
CA ASP A 98 10.81 -4.64 -19.40
C ASP A 98 11.02 -4.03 -20.79
N VAL A 99 11.96 -3.13 -20.86
CA VAL A 99 12.38 -2.44 -22.09
C VAL A 99 13.87 -2.63 -22.37
N ARG A 100 14.44 -3.74 -21.90
CA ARG A 100 15.85 -4.10 -22.13
C ARG A 100 16.21 -4.16 -23.62
N GLY A 101 15.23 -4.50 -24.47
CA GLY A 101 15.41 -4.46 -25.92
C GLY A 101 15.74 -3.07 -26.49
N LEU A 102 15.49 -1.99 -25.73
CA LEU A 102 15.87 -0.62 -26.07
C LEU A 102 17.16 -0.16 -25.37
N GLY A 103 17.84 -1.06 -24.64
CA GLY A 103 19.11 -0.78 -23.96
C GLY A 103 18.98 -0.21 -22.54
N PHE A 104 17.77 -0.24 -21.94
CA PHE A 104 17.55 0.17 -20.56
C PHE A 104 17.66 -1.01 -19.58
N SER A 105 17.78 -0.72 -18.29
CA SER A 105 17.82 -1.74 -17.25
C SER A 105 16.44 -2.40 -17.07
N LEU A 106 16.40 -3.61 -16.52
CA LEU A 106 15.15 -4.24 -16.09
C LEU A 106 14.45 -3.34 -15.06
N TYR A 107 13.12 -3.21 -15.17
CA TYR A 107 12.24 -2.36 -14.35
C TYR A 107 12.44 -0.84 -14.50
N GLU A 108 13.35 -0.41 -15.35
CA GLU A 108 13.56 1.01 -15.63
C GLU A 108 12.47 1.55 -16.57
N THR A 109 11.79 2.62 -16.17
CA THR A 109 10.94 3.39 -17.06
C THR A 109 11.79 4.42 -17.79
N PRO A 110 11.96 4.30 -19.10
CA PRO A 110 12.85 5.18 -19.87
C PRO A 110 12.54 6.65 -19.66
N LEU A 111 13.59 7.46 -19.48
CA LEU A 111 13.53 8.93 -19.44
C LEU A 111 12.60 9.50 -18.34
N SER A 112 12.13 8.68 -17.39
CA SER A 112 11.24 9.11 -16.32
C SER A 112 11.93 9.91 -15.22
N GLY A 113 13.24 9.76 -15.07
CA GLY A 113 14.00 10.26 -13.91
C GLY A 113 13.73 9.47 -12.61
N ILE A 114 12.93 8.41 -12.67
CA ILE A 114 12.61 7.55 -11.53
C ILE A 114 13.51 6.31 -11.58
N PRO A 115 14.19 5.95 -10.48
CA PRO A 115 15.00 4.73 -10.46
C PRO A 115 14.13 3.48 -10.55
N PRO A 116 14.67 2.34 -11.04
CA PRO A 116 13.94 1.06 -11.09
C PRO A 116 13.31 0.63 -9.77
N VAL A 117 13.95 0.98 -8.66
CA VAL A 117 13.43 0.79 -7.30
C VAL A 117 13.09 2.16 -6.70
N LEU A 118 11.81 2.46 -6.61
CA LEU A 118 11.31 3.68 -5.98
C LEU A 118 11.30 3.50 -4.45
N ALA A 119 12.18 4.20 -3.72
CA ALA A 119 12.24 4.21 -2.26
C ALA A 119 11.43 5.40 -1.71
N TYR A 120 10.14 5.19 -1.45
CA TYR A 120 9.22 6.26 -1.03
C TYR A 120 8.24 5.88 0.09
N GLY A 121 8.15 4.61 0.46
CA GLY A 121 7.28 4.17 1.55
C GLY A 121 7.81 4.57 2.93
N LEU A 122 6.92 5.06 3.80
CA LEU A 122 7.21 5.24 5.22
C LEU A 122 7.41 3.87 5.88
N LYS A 123 8.34 3.82 6.84
CA LYS A 123 8.56 2.62 7.65
C LYS A 123 7.68 2.66 8.90
N ARG A 124 6.81 1.67 9.07
CA ARG A 124 6.01 1.48 10.28
C ARG A 124 6.81 0.66 11.29
N GLU A 125 7.07 1.24 12.48
CA GLU A 125 7.78 0.55 13.57
C GLU A 125 7.01 -0.73 13.99
N GLY A 126 7.74 -1.81 14.22
CA GLY A 126 7.20 -3.11 14.66
C GLY A 126 6.71 -4.02 13.53
N LEU A 127 6.72 -3.57 12.26
CA LEU A 127 6.38 -4.41 11.12
C LEU A 127 7.61 -4.78 10.29
N PRO A 128 7.64 -5.98 9.67
CA PRO A 128 8.67 -6.33 8.71
C PRO A 128 8.61 -5.43 7.48
N GLU A 129 9.77 -5.14 6.89
CA GLU A 129 9.87 -4.35 5.67
C GLU A 129 9.87 -5.21 4.42
N GLY A 130 9.14 -4.76 3.39
CA GLY A 130 9.09 -5.40 2.09
C GLY A 130 9.49 -4.49 0.93
N ILE A 131 9.85 -5.13 -0.19
CA ILE A 131 9.94 -4.52 -1.52
C ILE A 131 8.77 -5.04 -2.32
N CYS A 132 7.87 -4.16 -2.75
CA CYS A 132 6.68 -4.54 -3.49
C CYS A 132 6.92 -4.46 -5.00
N GLY A 133 6.76 -5.57 -5.71
CA GLY A 133 6.72 -5.65 -7.16
C GLY A 133 5.28 -5.59 -7.66
N SER A 134 4.89 -4.45 -8.28
CA SER A 134 3.55 -4.27 -8.83
C SER A 134 3.49 -4.53 -10.33
N GLY A 135 2.47 -5.25 -10.79
CA GLY A 135 2.26 -5.53 -12.22
C GLY A 135 0.84 -5.93 -12.54
N ASP A 136 0.40 -5.71 -13.79
CA ASP A 136 -0.98 -5.99 -14.23
C ASP A 136 -1.19 -7.45 -14.64
N SER A 137 -0.60 -8.37 -13.85
CA SER A 137 -0.81 -9.81 -13.96
C SER A 137 -0.86 -10.42 -12.57
N PHE A 138 -1.73 -11.41 -12.38
CA PHE A 138 -1.75 -12.20 -11.15
C PHE A 138 -0.55 -13.14 -11.13
N GLU A 139 0.33 -12.99 -10.13
CA GLU A 139 1.58 -13.78 -10.05
C GLU A 139 1.31 -15.14 -9.42
N MET A 140 1.58 -16.20 -10.17
CA MET A 140 1.45 -17.58 -9.70
C MET A 140 2.79 -18.35 -9.71
N ASN A 141 3.89 -17.65 -9.96
CA ASN A 141 5.24 -18.24 -9.95
C ASN A 141 6.27 -17.16 -9.65
N HIS A 142 6.36 -16.76 -8.39
CA HIS A 142 7.27 -15.73 -7.95
C HIS A 142 8.72 -16.27 -7.89
N ALA A 143 9.48 -16.01 -8.94
CA ALA A 143 10.88 -16.41 -9.06
C ALA A 143 11.86 -15.21 -8.95
N ALA A 144 11.36 -13.98 -8.94
CA ALA A 144 12.21 -12.79 -8.83
C ALA A 144 12.81 -12.67 -7.42
N THR A 145 14.02 -12.11 -7.35
CA THR A 145 14.76 -11.88 -6.10
C THR A 145 14.83 -10.40 -5.73
N GLU A 146 14.46 -9.51 -6.64
CA GLU A 146 14.54 -8.06 -6.51
C GLU A 146 13.40 -7.49 -5.67
N TYR A 147 12.29 -8.23 -5.52
CA TYR A 147 11.16 -7.91 -4.67
C TYR A 147 10.67 -9.17 -3.96
N ASN A 148 10.00 -9.00 -2.83
CA ASN A 148 9.55 -10.10 -1.97
C ASN A 148 8.06 -10.02 -1.60
N VAL A 149 7.35 -9.00 -2.07
CA VAL A 149 5.89 -8.83 -1.99
C VAL A 149 5.38 -8.55 -3.40
N VAL A 150 4.26 -9.12 -3.78
CA VAL A 150 3.67 -9.01 -5.12
C VAL A 150 2.25 -8.48 -5.04
N ASP A 151 1.97 -7.41 -5.76
CA ASP A 151 0.63 -6.84 -5.89
C ASP A 151 0.37 -6.32 -7.33
N MET A 152 -0.72 -5.57 -7.49
CA MET A 152 -1.09 -5.00 -8.78
C MET A 152 -1.22 -3.47 -8.78
N GLU A 153 -1.00 -2.75 -7.65
CA GLU A 153 -1.32 -1.31 -7.53
C GLU A 153 -0.21 -0.45 -6.89
N ALA A 154 0.51 -0.98 -5.90
CA ALA A 154 1.31 -0.20 -4.96
C ALA A 154 2.36 0.70 -5.63
N TYR A 155 3.03 0.23 -6.68
CA TYR A 155 3.98 1.07 -7.43
C TYR A 155 3.32 2.32 -8.01
N ALA A 156 2.14 2.17 -8.61
CA ALA A 156 1.43 3.30 -9.23
C ALA A 156 1.00 4.32 -8.18
N LEU A 157 0.51 3.85 -7.04
CA LEU A 157 0.12 4.71 -5.91
C LEU A 157 1.32 5.42 -5.30
N ALA A 158 2.43 4.69 -5.05
CA ALA A 158 3.67 5.25 -4.52
C ALA A 158 4.29 6.29 -5.46
N LEU A 159 4.25 6.04 -6.79
CA LEU A 159 4.75 6.98 -7.78
C LEU A 159 3.96 8.30 -7.80
N ILE A 160 2.62 8.23 -7.71
CA ILE A 160 1.79 9.43 -7.64
C ILE A 160 2.05 10.17 -6.32
N ALA A 161 2.05 9.47 -5.19
CA ALA A 161 2.36 10.07 -3.90
C ALA A 161 3.72 10.77 -3.90
N HIS A 162 4.74 10.14 -4.51
CA HIS A 162 6.07 10.73 -4.68
C HIS A 162 6.05 12.00 -5.54
N LYS A 163 5.37 11.97 -6.69
CA LYS A 163 5.26 13.14 -7.58
C LYS A 163 4.50 14.30 -6.96
N GLU A 164 3.53 13.97 -6.10
CA GLU A 164 2.74 14.93 -5.35
C GLU A 164 3.37 15.30 -3.99
N GLU A 165 4.52 14.73 -3.63
CA GLU A 165 5.22 14.97 -2.36
C GLU A 165 4.31 14.76 -1.14
N ILE A 166 3.46 13.70 -1.19
CA ILE A 166 2.57 13.32 -0.09
C ILE A 166 3.16 12.09 0.60
N PRO A 167 3.34 12.10 1.94
CA PRO A 167 3.77 10.93 2.69
C PRO A 167 2.94 9.68 2.36
N PHE A 168 3.60 8.53 2.16
CA PHE A 168 2.98 7.30 1.70
C PHE A 168 3.34 6.14 2.61
N LEU A 169 2.33 5.50 3.20
CA LEU A 169 2.46 4.25 3.94
C LEU A 169 1.83 3.12 3.12
N CYS A 170 2.53 2.00 2.96
CA CYS A 170 1.99 0.84 2.26
C CYS A 170 2.06 -0.39 3.17
N LEU A 171 0.90 -0.93 3.52
CA LEU A 171 0.76 -2.16 4.31
C LEU A 171 0.12 -3.24 3.45
N LYS A 172 0.78 -4.40 3.37
CA LYS A 172 0.29 -5.55 2.61
C LYS A 172 0.07 -6.74 3.53
N TYR A 173 -1.15 -7.28 3.53
CA TYR A 173 -1.48 -8.53 4.18
C TYR A 173 -1.17 -9.68 3.21
N ILE A 174 -0.35 -10.62 3.63
CA ILE A 174 0.04 -11.74 2.79
C ILE A 174 -1.08 -12.76 2.78
N THR A 175 -1.74 -12.87 1.64
CA THR A 175 -2.88 -13.77 1.43
C THR A 175 -2.46 -15.12 0.88
N ASP A 176 -1.33 -15.19 0.16
CA ASP A 176 -0.94 -16.36 -0.62
C ASP A 176 0.58 -16.44 -0.83
N GLY A 177 1.04 -17.59 -1.32
CA GLY A 177 2.44 -17.86 -1.61
C GLY A 177 2.96 -17.32 -2.94
N ALA A 178 2.15 -16.57 -3.70
CA ALA A 178 2.42 -16.20 -5.09
C ALA A 178 2.80 -17.43 -5.95
N ASP A 179 2.09 -18.54 -5.76
CA ASP A 179 2.27 -19.84 -6.39
C ASP A 179 0.97 -20.38 -7.02
N GLY A 180 0.97 -21.65 -7.39
CA GLY A 180 -0.19 -22.27 -8.08
C GLY A 180 -1.50 -22.32 -7.27
N SER A 181 -1.47 -22.13 -5.93
CA SER A 181 -2.65 -22.08 -5.04
C SER A 181 -3.13 -20.66 -4.74
N ALA A 182 -2.41 -19.64 -5.19
CA ALA A 182 -2.60 -18.24 -4.82
C ALA A 182 -4.04 -17.72 -4.97
N ALA A 183 -4.77 -18.13 -6.03
CA ALA A 183 -6.12 -17.65 -6.25
C ALA A 183 -7.13 -18.16 -5.21
N ASP A 184 -7.00 -19.42 -4.79
CA ASP A 184 -7.87 -20.03 -3.77
C ASP A 184 -7.55 -19.44 -2.39
N ASP A 185 -6.28 -19.29 -2.06
CA ASP A 185 -5.81 -18.72 -0.81
C ASP A 185 -6.27 -17.26 -0.66
N TRP A 186 -6.12 -16.44 -1.70
CA TRP A 186 -6.56 -15.04 -1.72
C TRP A 186 -8.05 -14.91 -1.38
N THR A 187 -8.91 -15.72 -2.01
CA THR A 187 -10.37 -15.68 -1.80
C THR A 187 -10.74 -15.93 -0.33
N VAL A 188 -10.02 -16.81 0.36
CA VAL A 188 -10.27 -17.14 1.77
C VAL A 188 -9.73 -16.06 2.73
N GLN A 189 -8.59 -15.45 2.41
CA GLN A 189 -7.83 -14.60 3.33
C GLN A 189 -8.17 -13.10 3.25
N VAL A 190 -8.73 -12.63 2.13
CA VAL A 190 -8.96 -11.19 1.90
C VAL A 190 -9.80 -10.52 3.01
N HIS A 191 -10.78 -11.23 3.58
CA HIS A 191 -11.61 -10.69 4.65
C HIS A 191 -10.88 -10.52 6.00
N ARG A 192 -9.81 -11.28 6.25
CA ARG A 192 -9.00 -11.17 7.48
C ARG A 192 -8.07 -9.97 7.45
N ALA A 193 -7.77 -9.47 6.27
CA ALA A 193 -6.88 -8.33 6.10
C ALA A 193 -7.43 -7.05 6.76
N ALA A 194 -8.73 -6.77 6.62
CA ALA A 194 -9.37 -5.58 7.17
C ALA A 194 -9.22 -5.47 8.70
N GLU A 195 -9.41 -6.58 9.42
CA GLU A 195 -9.24 -6.62 10.89
C GLU A 195 -7.79 -6.37 11.29
N ALA A 196 -6.82 -7.00 10.59
CA ALA A 196 -5.39 -6.82 10.85
C ALA A 196 -4.96 -5.37 10.66
N TYR A 197 -5.45 -4.70 9.61
CA TYR A 197 -5.14 -3.28 9.37
C TYR A 197 -5.77 -2.36 10.41
N SER A 198 -7.02 -2.61 10.77
CA SER A 198 -7.71 -1.84 11.82
C SER A 198 -6.96 -1.90 13.14
N ASP A 199 -6.48 -3.08 13.52
CA ASP A 199 -5.68 -3.28 14.73
C ASP A 199 -4.36 -2.48 14.71
N ILE A 200 -3.71 -2.41 13.57
CA ILE A 200 -2.43 -1.71 13.41
C ILE A 200 -2.60 -0.19 13.32
N LEU A 201 -3.67 0.27 12.64
CA LEU A 201 -3.80 1.67 12.24
C LEU A 201 -4.79 2.46 13.10
N LEU A 202 -5.90 1.83 13.56
CA LEU A 202 -7.03 2.53 14.16
C LEU A 202 -7.15 2.27 15.68
N LYS A 203 -6.64 1.15 16.20
CA LYS A 203 -6.60 0.96 17.65
C LYS A 203 -5.59 1.93 18.25
N THR A 204 -6.09 2.93 18.93
CA THR A 204 -5.30 3.81 19.78
C THR A 204 -4.51 2.94 20.75
N SER A 205 -3.20 3.00 20.69
CA SER A 205 -2.35 2.44 21.73
C SER A 205 -2.82 3.09 23.04
N GLY A 206 -3.54 2.32 23.86
CA GLY A 206 -3.89 2.78 25.19
C GLY A 206 -2.60 3.08 25.94
N LEU A 207 -2.36 4.34 26.20
CA LEU A 207 -1.46 4.86 27.23
C LEU A 207 -2.20 4.85 28.54
#